data_1a2d366a8392e5a63e917e00efda4ab6
#
_entry.id   1a2d366a8392e5a63e917e00efda4ab6
#
_cell.length_a   1.000
_cell.length_b   1.000
_cell.length_c   1.000
_cell.angle_alpha   90.00
_cell.angle_beta   90.00
_cell.angle_gamma   90.00
#
_symmetry.space_group_name_H-M   'P 1'
#
loop_
_entity.id
_entity.type
_entity.pdbx_description
1 polymer ?
#
loop_
_entity_poly.entity_id
_entity_poly.type
_entity_poly.pdbx_seq_one_letter_code
_entity_poly.pdbx_strand_id
1 'polypeptide(L)'
;MFVCAVSIAIAQEPLQVISDYLMEQTRGNVTVVQPEALRERLKHKKDTSEVVEGTHETSAVGYRIQVFSDNNQRTAKSNAQVRERNIATQFPELKVYLLYKSPTWRVRVGDFKTRGEAEQIMHEIKSAFPAYANEMTVVVDRINLPEK
;
A
#
# COMPACT_ATOMS: atom_id res chain seq x y z
N MET A 1 -31.78 -16.10 -48.47
CA MET A 1 -30.65 -16.41 -47.57
C MET A 1 -30.53 -15.23 -46.57
N PHE A 2 -31.24 -15.34 -45.44
CA PHE A 2 -31.29 -14.31 -44.42
C PHE A 2 -30.29 -14.66 -43.31
N VAL A 3 -29.26 -13.85 -43.17
CA VAL A 3 -28.30 -13.97 -42.06
C VAL A 3 -28.83 -13.14 -40.92
N CYS A 4 -29.31 -13.80 -39.87
CA CYS A 4 -29.79 -13.15 -38.65
C CYS A 4 -28.56 -12.89 -37.73
N ALA A 5 -28.10 -11.65 -37.63
CA ALA A 5 -27.09 -11.25 -36.70
C ALA A 5 -27.69 -11.15 -35.29
N VAL A 6 -27.38 -12.10 -34.43
CA VAL A 6 -27.74 -12.03 -32.99
C VAL A 6 -26.72 -11.16 -32.30
N SER A 7 -27.11 -9.92 -32.00
CA SER A 7 -26.37 -9.04 -31.12
C SER A 7 -26.56 -9.50 -29.68
N ILE A 8 -25.54 -10.09 -29.07
CA ILE A 8 -25.50 -10.36 -27.63
C ILE A 8 -25.19 -9.05 -26.92
N ALA A 9 -26.21 -8.40 -26.40
CA ALA A 9 -26.06 -7.32 -25.46
C ALA A 9 -25.63 -7.91 -24.11
N ILE A 10 -24.37 -7.73 -23.75
CA ILE A 10 -23.88 -8.04 -22.40
C ILE A 10 -24.44 -6.94 -21.50
N ALA A 11 -25.55 -7.23 -20.83
CA ALA A 11 -26.08 -6.38 -19.77
C ALA A 11 -25.07 -6.42 -18.60
N GLN A 12 -24.37 -5.31 -18.39
CA GLN A 12 -23.62 -5.08 -17.17
C GLN A 12 -24.65 -4.83 -16.06
N GLU A 13 -24.86 -5.84 -15.22
CA GLU A 13 -25.66 -5.70 -14.01
C GLU A 13 -25.03 -4.63 -13.09
N PRO A 14 -25.77 -3.62 -12.63
CA PRO A 14 -25.26 -2.68 -11.65
C PRO A 14 -24.96 -3.44 -10.35
N LEU A 15 -23.74 -3.25 -9.81
CA LEU A 15 -23.35 -3.76 -8.52
C LEU A 15 -24.39 -3.34 -7.48
N GLN A 16 -25.27 -4.23 -7.11
CA GLN A 16 -26.24 -4.02 -6.04
C GLN A 16 -25.48 -3.82 -4.73
N VAL A 17 -25.85 -2.80 -3.99
CA VAL A 17 -25.28 -2.55 -2.67
C VAL A 17 -25.65 -3.73 -1.79
N ILE A 18 -24.73 -4.22 -0.97
CA ILE A 18 -24.93 -5.40 -0.09
C ILE A 18 -26.24 -5.31 0.74
N SER A 19 -26.66 -4.11 1.10
CA SER A 19 -27.95 -3.84 1.77
C SER A 19 -29.17 -4.24 0.94
N ASP A 20 -29.14 -4.00 -0.39
CA ASP A 20 -30.25 -4.32 -1.27
C ASP A 20 -30.33 -5.82 -1.51
N TYR A 21 -29.17 -6.49 -1.63
CA TYR A 21 -29.08 -7.95 -1.71
C TYR A 21 -29.62 -8.66 -0.44
N LEU A 22 -29.32 -8.11 0.74
CA LEU A 22 -29.82 -8.65 2.01
C LEU A 22 -31.34 -8.43 2.21
N MET A 23 -31.88 -7.31 1.72
CA MET A 23 -33.33 -7.07 1.74
C MET A 23 -34.10 -8.04 0.86
N GLU A 24 -33.57 -8.39 -0.31
CA GLU A 24 -34.22 -9.29 -1.26
C GLU A 24 -34.21 -10.76 -0.76
N GLN A 25 -33.12 -11.18 -0.12
CA GLN A 25 -32.99 -12.55 0.40
C GLN A 25 -33.76 -12.84 1.69
N THR A 26 -34.02 -11.85 2.53
CA THR A 26 -34.62 -12.05 3.87
C THR A 26 -36.15 -11.86 3.92
N ARG A 27 -36.83 -11.71 2.79
CA ARG A 27 -38.27 -11.55 2.68
C ARG A 27 -38.86 -10.53 3.68
N GLY A 28 -38.21 -9.42 3.87
CA GLY A 28 -38.73 -8.30 4.65
C GLY A 28 -38.57 -8.39 6.18
N ASN A 29 -37.82 -9.37 6.70
CA ASN A 29 -37.65 -9.52 8.15
C ASN A 29 -36.43 -8.74 8.71
N VAL A 30 -35.66 -8.05 7.86
CA VAL A 30 -34.54 -7.21 8.28
C VAL A 30 -34.71 -5.81 7.71
N THR A 31 -34.95 -4.83 8.58
CA THR A 31 -35.01 -3.42 8.21
C THR A 31 -33.62 -2.80 8.48
N VAL A 32 -32.87 -2.48 7.42
CA VAL A 32 -31.59 -1.76 7.55
C VAL A 32 -31.87 -0.26 7.55
N VAL A 33 -31.83 0.36 8.71
CA VAL A 33 -31.98 1.83 8.85
C VAL A 33 -30.60 2.46 8.70
N GLN A 34 -30.30 2.97 7.51
CA GLN A 34 -29.10 3.77 7.28
C GLN A 34 -29.44 5.26 7.27
N PRO A 35 -28.70 6.10 8.01
CA PRO A 35 -28.85 7.55 7.92
C PRO A 35 -28.61 8.03 6.48
N GLU A 36 -29.45 8.94 5.99
CA GLU A 36 -29.38 9.49 4.63
C GLU A 36 -27.99 10.06 4.30
N ALA A 37 -27.33 10.67 5.27
CA ALA A 37 -25.95 11.17 5.16
C ALA A 37 -24.92 10.08 4.81
N LEU A 38 -25.16 8.82 5.18
CA LEU A 38 -24.28 7.71 4.82
C LEU A 38 -24.54 7.23 3.39
N ARG A 39 -25.81 7.22 2.95
CA ARG A 39 -26.19 6.91 1.58
C ARG A 39 -25.61 7.92 0.59
N GLU A 40 -25.67 9.20 0.92
CA GLU A 40 -25.09 10.28 0.10
C GLU A 40 -23.55 10.13 -0.02
N ARG A 41 -22.88 9.82 1.07
CA ARG A 41 -21.41 9.58 1.04
C ARG A 41 -21.02 8.37 0.19
N LEU A 42 -21.83 7.32 0.20
CA LEU A 42 -21.58 6.12 -0.62
C LEU A 42 -21.83 6.39 -2.10
N LYS A 43 -22.83 7.23 -2.45
CA LYS A 43 -23.06 7.67 -3.83
C LYS A 43 -21.90 8.51 -4.35
N HIS A 44 -21.43 9.50 -3.58
CA HIS A 44 -20.29 10.35 -3.95
C HIS A 44 -18.96 9.58 -4.07
N LYS A 45 -18.78 8.49 -3.34
CA LYS A 45 -17.57 7.66 -3.49
C LYS A 45 -17.52 6.90 -4.83
N LYS A 46 -18.64 6.78 -5.53
CA LYS A 46 -18.70 6.15 -6.86
C LYS A 46 -18.28 7.12 -7.98
N ASP A 47 -18.39 8.43 -7.76
CA ASP A 47 -18.05 9.44 -8.76
C ASP A 47 -16.65 10.04 -8.59
N THR A 48 -15.97 9.76 -7.45
CA THR A 48 -14.59 10.18 -7.20
C THR A 48 -13.62 9.02 -7.42
N SER A 49 -13.84 8.18 -8.42
CA SER A 49 -12.74 7.59 -9.15
C SER A 49 -12.28 8.61 -10.20
N GLU A 50 -11.87 9.80 -9.77
CA GLU A 50 -10.77 10.43 -10.45
C GLU A 50 -9.67 9.37 -10.44
N VAL A 51 -9.50 8.78 -11.61
CA VAL A 51 -8.27 8.11 -11.99
C VAL A 51 -7.19 9.16 -11.78
N VAL A 52 -6.69 9.24 -10.54
CA VAL A 52 -5.34 9.69 -10.35
C VAL A 52 -4.59 8.71 -11.24
N GLU A 53 -4.04 9.19 -12.35
CA GLU A 53 -2.97 8.51 -13.08
C GLU A 53 -1.82 8.33 -12.09
N GLY A 54 -2.08 7.50 -11.09
CA GLY A 54 -1.08 6.94 -10.22
C GLY A 54 -0.37 5.93 -11.11
N THR A 55 0.88 6.19 -11.38
CA THR A 55 1.82 5.19 -11.86
C THR A 55 1.43 3.85 -11.24
N HIS A 56 0.96 2.91 -12.05
CA HIS A 56 0.64 1.55 -11.62
C HIS A 56 1.95 0.93 -11.12
N GLU A 57 2.21 1.07 -9.81
CA GLU A 57 3.36 0.43 -9.19
C GLU A 57 3.07 -1.07 -9.13
N THR A 58 3.73 -1.83 -9.97
CA THR A 58 3.63 -3.29 -9.94
C THR A 58 4.28 -3.81 -8.67
N SER A 59 3.50 -4.41 -7.79
CA SER A 59 4.02 -5.03 -6.57
C SER A 59 4.70 -6.36 -6.89
N ALA A 60 5.98 -6.48 -6.57
CA ALA A 60 6.78 -7.69 -6.76
C ALA A 60 7.48 -8.11 -5.46
N VAL A 61 7.94 -9.35 -5.41
CA VAL A 61 8.84 -9.79 -4.33
C VAL A 61 10.24 -9.30 -4.67
N GLY A 62 10.89 -8.66 -3.69
CA GLY A 62 12.24 -8.13 -3.83
C GLY A 62 12.91 -7.91 -2.48
N TYR A 63 13.78 -6.93 -2.40
CA TYR A 63 14.63 -6.69 -1.22
C TYR A 63 14.52 -5.24 -0.79
N ARG A 64 14.51 -5.02 0.53
CA ARG A 64 14.61 -3.71 1.17
C ARG A 64 15.70 -3.75 2.24
N ILE A 65 16.26 -2.60 2.55
CA ILE A 65 17.24 -2.46 3.65
C ILE A 65 16.44 -2.06 4.89
N GLN A 66 16.43 -2.91 5.91
CA GLN A 66 15.88 -2.57 7.22
C GLN A 66 16.96 -1.84 8.02
N VAL A 67 16.73 -0.57 8.33
CA VAL A 67 17.67 0.30 9.04
C VAL A 67 17.30 0.52 10.50
N PHE A 68 16.08 0.12 10.87
CA PHE A 68 15.59 0.23 12.24
C PHE A 68 14.48 -0.78 12.51
N SER A 69 14.49 -1.33 13.74
CA SER A 69 13.39 -2.14 14.26
C SER A 69 13.42 -2.07 15.79
N ASP A 70 12.36 -1.53 16.40
CA ASP A 70 12.23 -1.42 17.85
C ASP A 70 10.75 -1.54 18.26
N ASN A 71 10.52 -2.12 19.43
CA ASN A 71 9.21 -2.31 20.03
C ASN A 71 8.97 -1.47 21.29
N ASN A 72 9.87 -0.57 21.64
CA ASN A 72 9.72 0.31 22.78
C ASN A 72 8.59 1.31 22.56
N GLN A 73 7.48 1.18 23.28
CA GLN A 73 6.28 1.98 23.08
C GLN A 73 6.49 3.50 23.29
N ARG A 74 7.50 3.88 24.07
CA ARG A 74 7.75 5.29 24.40
C ARG A 74 8.62 5.98 23.35
N THR A 75 9.66 5.31 22.86
CA THR A 75 10.73 5.93 22.06
C THR A 75 10.81 5.42 20.63
N ALA A 76 10.34 4.20 20.34
CA ALA A 76 10.51 3.58 19.02
C ALA A 76 9.93 4.43 17.87
N LYS A 77 8.75 5.06 18.06
CA LYS A 77 8.14 5.93 17.05
C LYS A 77 9.01 7.14 16.74
N SER A 78 9.44 7.88 17.77
CA SER A 78 10.27 9.07 17.58
C SER A 78 11.63 8.74 16.97
N ASN A 79 12.26 7.65 17.43
CA ASN A 79 13.53 7.19 16.88
C ASN A 79 13.39 6.77 15.40
N ALA A 80 12.31 6.06 15.06
CA ALA A 80 12.03 5.67 13.69
C ALA A 80 11.86 6.90 12.77
N GLN A 81 11.11 7.91 13.21
CA GLN A 81 10.91 9.16 12.46
C GLN A 81 12.19 9.98 12.29
N VAL A 82 13.07 9.99 13.28
CA VAL A 82 14.39 10.65 13.16
C VAL A 82 15.25 9.94 12.11
N ARG A 83 15.31 8.60 12.15
CA ARG A 83 16.08 7.81 11.18
C ARG A 83 15.52 7.94 9.76
N GLU A 84 14.20 7.91 9.61
CA GLU A 84 13.53 8.15 8.33
C GLU A 84 13.96 9.48 7.72
N ARG A 85 13.85 10.59 8.48
CA ARG A 85 14.23 11.93 8.00
C ARG A 85 15.71 12.04 7.67
N ASN A 86 16.59 11.50 8.50
CA ASN A 86 18.03 11.55 8.26
C ASN A 86 18.41 10.84 6.96
N ILE A 87 17.84 9.67 6.71
CA ILE A 87 18.11 8.90 5.49
C ILE A 87 17.49 9.57 4.27
N ALA A 88 16.24 10.04 4.37
CA ALA A 88 15.58 10.72 3.26
C ALA A 88 16.28 12.03 2.87
N THR A 89 16.93 12.71 3.82
CA THR A 89 17.70 13.93 3.54
C THR A 89 19.03 13.63 2.85
N GLN A 90 19.71 12.56 3.25
CA GLN A 90 21.01 12.18 2.71
C GLN A 90 20.91 11.42 1.38
N PHE A 91 19.85 10.63 1.20
CA PHE A 91 19.58 9.79 0.04
C PHE A 91 18.18 10.06 -0.51
N PRO A 92 17.94 11.21 -1.14
CA PRO A 92 16.60 11.61 -1.61
C PRO A 92 16.08 10.72 -2.75
N GLU A 93 16.96 10.00 -3.45
CA GLU A 93 16.63 9.05 -4.51
C GLU A 93 16.05 7.73 -3.98
N LEU A 94 16.26 7.43 -2.69
CA LEU A 94 15.77 6.21 -2.08
C LEU A 94 14.41 6.43 -1.39
N LYS A 95 13.42 5.62 -1.73
CA LYS A 95 12.15 5.62 -1.01
C LYS A 95 12.37 5.09 0.42
N VAL A 96 11.91 5.84 1.42
CA VAL A 96 11.98 5.45 2.82
C VAL A 96 10.58 5.12 3.33
N TYR A 97 10.43 3.97 3.97
CA TYR A 97 9.16 3.44 4.45
C TYR A 97 9.16 3.32 5.97
N LEU A 98 8.31 4.12 6.63
CA LEU A 98 8.03 4.00 8.05
C LEU A 98 6.86 3.05 8.26
N LEU A 99 7.11 1.89 8.87
CA LEU A 99 6.14 0.82 9.04
C LEU A 99 5.88 0.54 10.52
N TYR A 100 4.60 0.48 10.89
CA TYR A 100 4.18 0.01 12.21
C TYR A 100 3.42 -1.31 12.08
N LYS A 101 3.96 -2.34 12.69
CA LYS A 101 3.26 -3.61 12.89
C LYS A 101 3.36 -3.95 14.38
N SER A 102 2.25 -3.74 15.06
CA SER A 102 2.19 -3.85 16.52
C SER A 102 2.93 -5.07 17.07
N PRO A 103 3.78 -4.89 18.08
CA PRO A 103 4.14 -3.64 18.77
C PRO A 103 5.35 -2.90 18.16
N THR A 104 5.86 -3.30 16.99
CA THR A 104 7.17 -2.93 16.45
C THR A 104 7.08 -1.82 15.40
N TRP A 105 7.90 -0.78 15.55
CA TRP A 105 8.22 0.22 14.53
C TRP A 105 9.43 -0.22 13.71
N ARG A 106 9.35 -0.06 12.39
CA ARG A 106 10.43 -0.42 11.45
C ARG A 106 10.63 0.69 10.44
N VAL A 107 11.87 0.91 10.05
CA VAL A 107 12.23 1.76 8.91
C VAL A 107 12.90 0.89 7.87
N ARG A 108 12.36 0.90 6.65
CA ARG A 108 12.89 0.18 5.49
C ARG A 108 13.19 1.16 4.37
N VAL A 109 14.23 0.88 3.60
CA VAL A 109 14.77 1.77 2.58
C VAL A 109 14.95 1.03 1.27
N GLY A 110 14.56 1.68 0.17
CA GLY A 110 14.71 1.24 -1.20
C GLY A 110 13.76 0.12 -1.63
N ASP A 111 13.69 -0.05 -2.94
CA ASP A 111 12.95 -1.12 -3.62
C ASP A 111 13.91 -1.79 -4.60
N PHE A 112 14.58 -2.87 -4.18
CA PHE A 112 15.63 -3.53 -4.96
C PHE A 112 15.13 -4.87 -5.52
N LYS A 113 15.43 -5.12 -6.78
CA LYS A 113 15.08 -6.40 -7.43
C LYS A 113 16.01 -7.53 -6.98
N THR A 114 17.27 -7.21 -6.74
CA THR A 114 18.28 -8.19 -6.35
C THR A 114 18.87 -7.88 -4.98
N ARG A 115 19.31 -8.95 -4.31
CA ARG A 115 19.98 -8.82 -3.01
C ARG A 115 21.30 -8.08 -3.11
N GLY A 116 22.05 -8.29 -4.21
CA GLY A 116 23.33 -7.63 -4.44
C GLY A 116 23.22 -6.11 -4.51
N GLU A 117 22.19 -5.58 -5.22
CA GLU A 117 21.91 -4.14 -5.26
C GLU A 117 21.62 -3.60 -3.86
N ALA A 118 20.77 -4.29 -3.09
CA ALA A 118 20.44 -3.89 -1.73
C ALA A 118 21.69 -3.88 -0.82
N GLU A 119 22.59 -4.85 -0.95
CA GLU A 119 23.83 -4.93 -0.17
C GLU A 119 24.81 -3.79 -0.52
N GLN A 120 24.94 -3.44 -1.78
CA GLN A 120 25.77 -2.31 -2.22
C GLN A 120 25.29 -0.99 -1.62
N ILE A 121 24.03 -0.68 -1.78
CA ILE A 121 23.43 0.55 -1.22
C ILE A 121 23.44 0.51 0.32
N MET A 122 23.26 -0.64 0.94
CA MET A 122 23.39 -0.78 2.39
C MET A 122 24.82 -0.40 2.85
N HIS A 123 25.85 -0.74 2.11
CA HIS A 123 27.23 -0.35 2.41
C HIS A 123 27.42 1.18 2.37
N GLU A 124 26.83 1.84 1.38
CA GLU A 124 26.86 3.30 1.27
C GLU A 124 26.15 3.96 2.47
N ILE A 125 24.95 3.47 2.81
CA ILE A 125 24.20 3.98 3.97
C ILE A 125 24.97 3.75 5.28
N LYS A 126 25.61 2.58 5.45
CA LYS A 126 26.46 2.29 6.62
C LYS A 126 27.65 3.22 6.75
N SER A 127 28.25 3.61 5.64
CA SER A 127 29.36 4.55 5.61
C SER A 127 28.91 5.97 6.00
N ALA A 128 27.71 6.38 5.56
CA ALA A 128 27.13 7.67 5.92
C ALA A 128 26.62 7.72 7.39
N PHE A 129 26.14 6.58 7.89
CA PHE A 129 25.55 6.47 9.23
C PHE A 129 26.17 5.34 10.07
N PRO A 130 27.44 5.47 10.50
CA PRO A 130 28.12 4.42 11.24
C PRO A 130 27.42 4.05 12.57
N ALA A 131 26.73 5.01 13.18
CA ALA A 131 25.95 4.78 14.40
C ALA A 131 24.81 3.75 14.24
N TYR A 132 24.31 3.56 13.02
CA TYR A 132 23.21 2.62 12.71
C TYR A 132 23.70 1.37 11.98
N ALA A 133 24.97 1.31 11.62
CA ALA A 133 25.55 0.29 10.73
C ALA A 133 25.27 -1.15 11.20
N ASN A 134 25.34 -1.39 12.52
CA ASN A 134 25.15 -2.71 13.10
C ASN A 134 23.69 -3.20 13.11
N GLU A 135 22.74 -2.28 12.98
CA GLU A 135 21.31 -2.59 12.98
C GLU A 135 20.77 -2.85 11.57
N MET A 136 21.56 -2.49 10.53
CA MET A 136 21.14 -2.60 9.15
C MET A 136 21.26 -4.02 8.60
N THR A 137 20.17 -4.48 7.98
CA THR A 137 20.11 -5.80 7.33
C THR A 137 19.24 -5.75 6.08
N VAL A 138 19.58 -6.60 5.09
CA VAL A 138 18.73 -6.80 3.91
C VAL A 138 17.63 -7.78 4.23
N VAL A 139 16.39 -7.43 3.92
CA VAL A 139 15.19 -8.25 4.15
C VAL A 139 14.43 -8.46 2.85
N VAL A 140 13.79 -9.61 2.72
CA VAL A 140 12.84 -9.87 1.63
C VAL A 140 11.54 -9.15 1.96
N ASP A 141 11.01 -8.41 0.97
CA ASP A 141 9.76 -7.64 1.12
C ASP A 141 9.03 -7.52 -0.21
N ARG A 142 7.78 -7.06 -0.14
CA ARG A 142 7.09 -6.59 -1.34
C ARG A 142 7.59 -5.20 -1.71
N ILE A 143 8.09 -5.07 -2.92
CA ILE A 143 8.63 -3.82 -3.47
C ILE A 143 7.67 -3.25 -4.51
N ASN A 144 7.74 -1.93 -4.69
CA ASN A 144 6.99 -1.20 -5.69
C ASN A 144 7.94 -0.85 -6.84
N LEU A 145 7.74 -1.49 -7.98
CA LEU A 145 8.52 -1.21 -9.18
C LEU A 145 7.76 -0.22 -10.07
N PRO A 146 8.43 0.83 -10.58
CA PRO A 146 7.85 1.68 -11.61
C PRO A 146 7.62 0.83 -12.87
N GLU A 147 6.47 0.97 -13.50
CA GLU A 147 6.25 0.42 -14.83
C GLU A 147 7.19 1.12 -15.82
N LYS A 148 7.78 0.31 -16.71
CA LYS A 148 8.59 0.81 -17.83
C LYS A 148 7.69 1.31 -18.95
#